data_e22b141592de07e432d6709d6d379579
#
_entry.id   e22b141592de07e432d6709d6d379579
#
_cell.length_a   1.000
_cell.length_b   1.000
_cell.length_c   1.000
_cell.angle_alpha   90.00
_cell.angle_beta   90.00
_cell.angle_gamma   90.00
#
_symmetry.space_group_name_H-M   'P 1'
#
loop_
_entity.id
_entity.type
_entity.pdbx_description
1 polymer ?
#
loop_
_entity_poly.entity_id
_entity_poly.type
_entity_poly.pdbx_seq_one_letter_code
_entity_poly.pdbx_strand_id
1 'polypeptide(L)'
;MMRTLIKNGTIVNEGRSFLGDLVVDGEQIEEIYEGKAPRGIYDQVIDASGCFVLPGVIDDHVHFREPGLTRKADIESESRAAAFGGVTSYFEMPNTNPQTTTLEALEDKFALGAQKSHVNYSFFFGATNDNVDSFDRLDVHRIPGIKLFMGSSTGNMLVDKYESLQQIFVKAKKLGLPVMTHCEDTDIINRNMAAYQKKYGEDPDVKFHPEIRSVEACFESSSLAVKLAKESGAHLHIAHVTTARELEFFGKDENITGEAVIAHLYFSDEDYADKKAFIKCNPAIKTVKDRQALREALADGRISVVGTDHAPHEWKDKQGGCAKAASGMPMVQFSLVSMLELVDEGVLSIERMVEVMSHHPAKLFQVDKRGFLRPGYQADIVIVRPHTAWTVQKEIIQSKCGWSPMEGHEYQWQVEQTICNGHLIYNKGEFDEAYRGEELTFRKS
;
A
#
# COMPACT_ATOMS: atom_id res chain seq x y z
N MET A 1 7.06 21.34 -24.40
CA MET A 1 7.04 20.52 -23.15
C MET A 1 8.50 20.31 -22.74
N MET A 2 8.78 20.17 -21.48
CA MET A 2 10.15 19.94 -20.98
C MET A 2 10.59 18.53 -21.35
N ARG A 3 11.75 18.39 -21.99
CA ARG A 3 12.32 17.10 -22.36
C ARG A 3 13.46 16.73 -21.45
N THR A 4 13.30 15.64 -20.68
CA THR A 4 14.25 15.19 -19.66
C THR A 4 14.94 13.90 -20.09
N LEU A 5 16.27 13.87 -19.98
CA LEU A 5 17.08 12.66 -20.15
C LEU A 5 17.51 12.13 -18.77
N ILE A 6 17.13 10.90 -18.44
CA ILE A 6 17.67 10.11 -17.32
C ILE A 6 18.69 9.16 -17.92
N LYS A 7 19.98 9.32 -17.59
CA LYS A 7 21.07 8.57 -18.23
C LYS A 7 21.88 7.71 -17.28
N ASN A 8 22.51 6.69 -17.84
CA ASN A 8 23.48 5.81 -17.18
C ASN A 8 22.91 5.02 -15.98
N GLY A 9 21.60 4.86 -15.87
CA GLY A 9 20.98 4.11 -14.78
C GLY A 9 20.83 2.63 -15.07
N THR A 10 20.74 1.80 -14.04
CA THR A 10 20.25 0.42 -14.18
C THR A 10 18.72 0.46 -14.15
N ILE A 11 18.11 0.29 -15.31
CA ILE A 11 16.65 0.27 -15.46
C ILE A 11 16.13 -1.11 -15.07
N VAL A 12 15.14 -1.15 -14.16
CA VAL A 12 14.46 -2.38 -13.76
C VAL A 12 13.00 -2.31 -14.20
N ASN A 13 12.63 -3.13 -15.15
CA ASN A 13 11.28 -3.12 -15.69
C ASN A 13 10.95 -4.48 -16.33
N GLU A 14 9.73 -4.97 -16.11
CA GLU A 14 9.17 -6.17 -16.75
C GLU A 14 10.08 -7.42 -16.63
N GLY A 15 10.57 -7.66 -15.41
CA GLY A 15 11.37 -8.84 -15.09
C GLY A 15 12.83 -8.76 -15.56
N ARG A 16 13.30 -7.59 -15.99
CA ARG A 16 14.66 -7.37 -16.50
C ARG A 16 15.34 -6.21 -15.80
N SER A 17 16.66 -6.34 -15.62
CA SER A 17 17.55 -5.24 -15.22
C SER A 17 18.61 -5.04 -16.31
N PHE A 18 18.78 -3.81 -16.78
CA PHE A 18 19.76 -3.47 -17.81
C PHE A 18 20.26 -2.04 -17.67
N LEU A 19 21.50 -1.79 -18.11
CA LEU A 19 22.05 -0.44 -18.17
C LEU A 19 21.44 0.31 -19.36
N GLY A 20 20.89 1.50 -19.08
CA GLY A 20 20.21 2.24 -20.15
C GLY A 20 19.93 3.70 -19.80
N ASP A 21 19.38 4.37 -20.80
CA ASP A 21 18.91 5.75 -20.73
C ASP A 21 17.39 5.78 -20.97
N LEU A 22 16.70 6.72 -20.34
CA LEU A 22 15.27 6.93 -20.50
C LEU A 22 15.01 8.41 -20.84
N VAL A 23 14.16 8.66 -21.83
CA VAL A 23 13.76 10.00 -22.24
C VAL A 23 12.29 10.23 -21.87
N VAL A 24 12.03 11.34 -21.20
CA VAL A 24 10.69 11.83 -20.87
C VAL A 24 10.41 13.07 -21.69
N ASP A 25 9.24 13.15 -22.33
CA ASP A 25 8.73 14.34 -23.01
C ASP A 25 7.42 14.79 -22.33
N GLY A 26 7.50 15.92 -21.64
CA GLY A 26 6.41 16.39 -20.79
C GLY A 26 6.08 15.40 -19.67
N GLU A 27 4.90 14.84 -19.70
CA GLU A 27 4.40 13.91 -18.65
C GLU A 27 4.63 12.43 -19.00
N GLN A 28 5.09 12.12 -20.21
CA GLN A 28 5.16 10.74 -20.70
C GLN A 28 6.58 10.29 -21.00
N ILE A 29 6.78 8.98 -20.86
CA ILE A 29 7.99 8.32 -21.34
C ILE A 29 7.97 8.34 -22.86
N GLU A 30 8.97 8.99 -23.46
CA GLU A 30 9.14 9.02 -24.92
C GLU A 30 9.76 7.71 -25.43
N GLU A 31 10.89 7.32 -24.83
CA GLU A 31 11.63 6.13 -25.27
C GLU A 31 12.58 5.63 -24.18
N ILE A 32 12.91 4.34 -24.24
CA ILE A 32 13.89 3.67 -23.37
C ILE A 32 14.96 3.06 -24.26
N TYR A 33 16.21 3.37 -23.98
CA TYR A 33 17.37 2.90 -24.74
C TYR A 33 18.16 1.89 -23.89
N GLU A 34 18.30 0.66 -24.36
CA GLU A 34 19.28 -0.26 -23.82
C GLU A 34 20.67 0.18 -24.28
N GLY A 35 21.39 0.85 -23.38
CA GLY A 35 22.61 1.61 -23.70
C GLY A 35 22.36 3.12 -23.66
N LYS A 36 22.79 3.86 -24.68
CA LYS A 36 22.75 5.32 -24.66
C LYS A 36 21.68 5.89 -25.58
N ALA A 37 20.95 6.87 -25.07
CA ALA A 37 20.06 7.70 -25.88
C ALA A 37 20.82 8.46 -26.98
N PRO A 38 20.16 8.76 -28.11
CA PRO A 38 20.75 9.57 -29.16
C PRO A 38 21.17 10.95 -28.67
N ARG A 39 22.20 11.51 -29.28
CA ARG A 39 22.58 12.92 -29.02
C ARG A 39 21.44 13.83 -29.43
N GLY A 40 21.02 14.71 -28.56
CA GLY A 40 19.89 15.62 -28.76
C GLY A 40 19.94 16.81 -27.81
N ILE A 41 18.94 17.67 -27.91
CA ILE A 41 18.73 18.79 -27.01
C ILE A 41 17.75 18.27 -25.91
N TYR A 42 18.16 18.33 -24.68
CA TYR A 42 17.37 18.01 -23.50
C TYR A 42 17.35 19.24 -22.59
N ASP A 43 16.17 19.60 -22.09
CA ASP A 43 16.02 20.75 -21.18
C ASP A 43 16.59 20.41 -19.80
N GLN A 44 16.49 19.13 -19.40
CA GLN A 44 17.04 18.60 -18.15
C GLN A 44 17.80 17.30 -18.41
N VAL A 45 18.90 17.10 -17.68
CA VAL A 45 19.65 15.84 -17.68
C VAL A 45 19.85 15.38 -16.24
N ILE A 46 19.37 14.18 -15.94
CA ILE A 46 19.55 13.50 -14.65
C ILE A 46 20.57 12.39 -14.85
N ASP A 47 21.69 12.45 -14.14
CA ASP A 47 22.70 11.38 -14.18
C ASP A 47 22.41 10.36 -13.07
N ALA A 48 21.89 9.19 -13.46
CA ALA A 48 21.57 8.07 -12.62
C ALA A 48 22.72 7.05 -12.47
N SER A 49 23.96 7.46 -12.75
CA SER A 49 25.14 6.56 -12.62
C SER A 49 25.22 5.95 -11.23
N GLY A 50 25.28 4.61 -11.16
CA GLY A 50 25.30 3.85 -9.91
C GLY A 50 23.96 3.78 -9.19
N CYS A 51 22.88 4.25 -9.82
CA CYS A 51 21.52 4.13 -9.32
C CYS A 51 20.71 3.11 -10.11
N PHE A 52 19.61 2.66 -9.51
CA PHE A 52 18.55 1.94 -10.20
C PHE A 52 17.43 2.92 -10.54
N VAL A 53 16.85 2.74 -11.73
CA VAL A 53 15.72 3.51 -12.26
C VAL A 53 14.53 2.55 -12.32
N LEU A 54 13.55 2.78 -11.47
CA LEU A 54 12.39 1.92 -11.27
C LEU A 54 11.11 2.65 -11.70
N PRO A 55 10.05 1.94 -12.14
CA PRO A 55 8.72 2.56 -12.19
C PRO A 55 8.31 3.01 -10.80
N GLY A 56 7.59 4.12 -10.73
CA GLY A 56 7.06 4.63 -9.47
C GLY A 56 6.20 3.60 -8.75
N VAL A 57 6.32 3.55 -7.43
CA VAL A 57 5.57 2.62 -6.60
C VAL A 57 4.09 3.00 -6.59
N ILE A 58 3.21 2.00 -6.68
CA ILE A 58 1.76 2.11 -6.49
C ILE A 58 1.41 1.43 -5.17
N ASP A 59 1.07 2.23 -4.16
CA ASP A 59 0.62 1.74 -2.85
C ASP A 59 -0.90 1.60 -2.84
N ASP A 60 -1.39 0.38 -2.87
CA ASP A 60 -2.82 0.10 -2.98
C ASP A 60 -3.56 0.13 -1.63
N HIS A 61 -2.85 0.44 -0.52
CA HIS A 61 -3.44 0.37 0.81
C HIS A 61 -2.90 1.44 1.77
N VAL A 62 -3.55 2.60 1.81
CA VAL A 62 -3.20 3.67 2.74
C VAL A 62 -4.41 4.25 3.47
N HIS A 63 -4.18 4.83 4.65
CA HIS A 63 -5.15 5.54 5.48
C HIS A 63 -4.61 6.95 5.78
N PHE A 64 -4.81 7.90 4.88
CA PHE A 64 -4.33 9.29 5.03
C PHE A 64 -5.19 10.13 5.96
N ARG A 65 -6.27 9.53 6.51
CA ARG A 65 -7.07 10.08 7.61
C ARG A 65 -7.94 11.29 7.28
N GLU A 66 -7.92 11.79 6.07
CA GLU A 66 -8.75 12.93 5.65
C GLU A 66 -9.88 12.46 4.71
N PRO A 67 -11.12 12.94 4.94
CA PRO A 67 -11.54 13.96 5.91
C PRO A 67 -11.74 13.45 7.34
N GLY A 68 -11.89 14.38 8.27
CA GLY A 68 -12.43 14.21 9.62
C GLY A 68 -11.50 13.61 10.68
N LEU A 69 -10.38 13.02 10.32
CA LEU A 69 -9.39 12.45 11.24
C LEU A 69 -8.04 13.17 11.17
N THR A 70 -8.04 14.42 10.71
CA THR A 70 -6.85 15.21 10.36
C THR A 70 -5.94 15.55 11.54
N ARG A 71 -6.37 15.32 12.78
CA ARG A 71 -5.44 15.36 13.93
C ARG A 71 -4.34 14.30 13.83
N LYS A 72 -4.64 13.16 13.20
CA LYS A 72 -3.69 12.04 13.06
C LYS A 72 -2.77 12.22 11.84
N ALA A 73 -3.37 12.59 10.70
CA ALA A 73 -2.71 12.75 9.41
C ALA A 73 -3.65 13.43 8.41
N ASP A 74 -3.14 13.90 7.28
CA ASP A 74 -3.93 14.46 6.19
C ASP A 74 -3.30 14.10 4.83
N ILE A 75 -4.07 14.34 3.75
CA ILE A 75 -3.64 14.00 2.38
C ILE A 75 -2.33 14.72 2.03
N GLU A 76 -2.15 15.96 2.44
CA GLU A 76 -0.97 16.75 2.10
C GLU A 76 0.30 16.17 2.72
N SER A 77 0.30 15.95 4.03
CA SER A 77 1.46 15.42 4.75
C SER A 77 1.81 13.99 4.35
N GLU A 78 0.79 13.12 4.17
CA GLU A 78 1.04 11.72 3.89
C GLU A 78 1.39 11.47 2.41
N SER A 79 0.85 12.27 1.48
CA SER A 79 1.29 12.21 0.08
C SER A 79 2.69 12.78 -0.13
N ARG A 80 3.11 13.76 0.71
CA ARG A 80 4.52 14.18 0.80
C ARG A 80 5.40 13.02 1.30
N ALA A 81 4.98 12.33 2.36
CA ALA A 81 5.70 11.15 2.86
C ALA A 81 5.82 10.05 1.80
N ALA A 82 4.77 9.83 1.01
CA ALA A 82 4.77 8.92 -0.13
C ALA A 82 5.82 9.34 -1.19
N ALA A 83 5.86 10.61 -1.57
CA ALA A 83 6.84 11.14 -2.52
C ALA A 83 8.29 10.95 -2.06
N PHE A 84 8.59 11.20 -0.78
CA PHE A 84 9.90 10.95 -0.19
C PHE A 84 10.27 9.45 -0.22
N GLY A 85 9.28 8.56 -0.18
CA GLY A 85 9.45 7.11 -0.23
C GLY A 85 9.48 6.51 -1.63
N GLY A 86 9.37 7.32 -2.70
CA GLY A 86 9.32 6.81 -4.07
C GLY A 86 7.95 6.28 -4.51
N VAL A 87 6.92 6.51 -3.72
CA VAL A 87 5.53 6.19 -4.06
C VAL A 87 4.95 7.32 -4.89
N THR A 88 4.56 7.02 -6.12
CA THR A 88 4.00 8.00 -7.07
C THR A 88 2.48 7.93 -7.20
N SER A 89 1.88 6.84 -6.68
CA SER A 89 0.44 6.63 -6.74
C SER A 89 -0.04 5.88 -5.51
N TYR A 90 -1.21 6.25 -4.98
CA TYR A 90 -1.82 5.54 -3.85
C TYR A 90 -3.33 5.35 -4.01
N PHE A 91 -3.87 4.33 -3.34
CA PHE A 91 -5.30 4.12 -3.18
C PHE A 91 -5.65 4.21 -1.69
N GLU A 92 -6.48 5.19 -1.34
CA GLU A 92 -6.81 5.46 0.06
C GLU A 92 -8.12 4.78 0.46
N MET A 93 -8.15 4.29 1.70
CA MET A 93 -9.24 3.52 2.28
C MET A 93 -10.44 4.39 2.70
N PRO A 94 -11.67 3.80 2.72
CA PRO A 94 -12.90 4.56 2.93
C PRO A 94 -13.23 4.88 4.40
N ASN A 95 -12.48 4.39 5.38
CA ASN A 95 -12.78 4.53 6.81
C ASN A 95 -12.37 5.89 7.41
N THR A 96 -12.77 6.95 6.74
CA THR A 96 -12.63 8.36 7.15
C THR A 96 -13.88 8.86 7.88
N ASN A 97 -14.00 10.16 8.17
CA ASN A 97 -15.18 10.75 8.79
C ASN A 97 -15.59 12.05 8.06
N PRO A 98 -16.67 12.04 7.21
CA PRO A 98 -17.52 10.88 6.94
C PRO A 98 -16.78 9.74 6.23
N GLN A 99 -17.37 8.55 6.32
CA GLN A 99 -16.89 7.38 5.59
C GLN A 99 -17.18 7.52 4.09
N THR A 100 -16.29 7.02 3.22
CA THR A 100 -16.46 7.07 1.76
C THR A 100 -17.41 5.94 1.30
N THR A 101 -18.67 6.01 1.74
CA THR A 101 -19.72 5.01 1.50
C THR A 101 -20.93 5.59 0.74
N THR A 102 -20.83 6.86 0.34
CA THR A 102 -21.80 7.57 -0.51
C THR A 102 -21.05 8.25 -1.66
N LEU A 103 -21.77 8.53 -2.75
CA LEU A 103 -21.21 9.22 -3.91
C LEU A 103 -20.72 10.63 -3.56
N GLU A 104 -21.44 11.33 -2.69
CA GLU A 104 -21.09 12.68 -2.24
C GLU A 104 -19.75 12.65 -1.46
N ALA A 105 -19.62 11.73 -0.49
CA ALA A 105 -18.37 11.58 0.27
C ALA A 105 -17.19 11.18 -0.63
N LEU A 106 -17.44 10.41 -1.69
CA LEU A 106 -16.42 10.05 -2.68
C LEU A 106 -15.99 11.29 -3.50
N GLU A 107 -16.92 12.08 -4.00
CA GLU A 107 -16.61 13.31 -4.75
C GLU A 107 -15.87 14.35 -3.89
N ASP A 108 -16.30 14.55 -2.64
CA ASP A 108 -15.63 15.44 -1.69
C ASP A 108 -14.17 15.00 -1.47
N LYS A 109 -13.93 13.70 -1.42
CA LYS A 109 -12.59 13.14 -1.25
C LYS A 109 -11.72 13.33 -2.49
N PHE A 110 -12.27 13.17 -3.70
CA PHE A 110 -11.58 13.51 -4.93
C PHE A 110 -11.22 15.00 -5.00
N ALA A 111 -12.12 15.89 -4.57
CA ALA A 111 -11.86 17.32 -4.49
C ALA A 111 -10.71 17.65 -3.51
N LEU A 112 -10.64 16.98 -2.37
CA LEU A 112 -9.52 17.10 -1.43
C LEU A 112 -8.20 16.58 -2.03
N GLY A 113 -8.23 15.44 -2.73
CA GLY A 113 -7.07 14.89 -3.42
C GLY A 113 -6.51 15.88 -4.46
N ALA A 114 -7.37 16.45 -5.28
CA ALA A 114 -6.99 17.45 -6.29
C ALA A 114 -6.30 18.70 -5.70
N GLN A 115 -6.70 19.10 -4.51
CA GLN A 115 -6.16 20.29 -3.85
C GLN A 115 -4.84 20.03 -3.11
N LYS A 116 -4.66 18.82 -2.56
CA LYS A 116 -3.64 18.56 -1.54
C LYS A 116 -2.62 17.51 -1.91
N SER A 117 -2.98 16.54 -2.76
CA SER A 117 -2.09 15.40 -3.00
C SER A 117 -0.86 15.78 -3.81
N HIS A 118 0.32 15.42 -3.31
CA HIS A 118 1.60 15.61 -4.01
C HIS A 118 1.97 14.45 -4.94
N VAL A 119 1.21 13.35 -4.91
CA VAL A 119 1.36 12.21 -5.82
C VAL A 119 -0.01 11.81 -6.37
N ASN A 120 -0.06 10.93 -7.36
CA ASN A 120 -1.31 10.50 -7.97
C ASN A 120 -2.17 9.73 -6.98
N TYR A 121 -3.49 9.84 -7.10
CA TYR A 121 -4.41 9.35 -6.09
C TYR A 121 -5.68 8.74 -6.66
N SER A 122 -6.24 7.80 -5.93
CA SER A 122 -7.62 7.36 -6.04
C SER A 122 -8.13 6.84 -4.69
N PHE A 123 -9.43 6.56 -4.62
CA PHE A 123 -10.12 6.22 -3.38
C PHE A 123 -10.99 4.98 -3.59
N PHE A 124 -10.90 4.03 -2.67
CA PHE A 124 -11.84 2.91 -2.62
C PHE A 124 -13.22 3.39 -2.17
N PHE A 125 -14.25 2.84 -2.81
CA PHE A 125 -15.60 2.97 -2.31
C PHE A 125 -15.86 1.91 -1.23
N GLY A 126 -16.35 2.31 -0.08
CA GLY A 126 -16.61 1.43 1.05
C GLY A 126 -17.98 0.75 0.95
N ALA A 127 -18.00 -0.58 1.08
CA ALA A 127 -19.22 -1.34 1.22
C ALA A 127 -19.76 -1.26 2.67
N THR A 128 -21.09 -1.27 2.79
CA THR A 128 -21.82 -1.40 4.05
C THR A 128 -22.92 -2.46 3.92
N ASN A 129 -23.60 -2.80 5.01
CA ASN A 129 -24.74 -3.73 4.96
C ASN A 129 -25.90 -3.23 4.08
N ASP A 130 -25.96 -1.92 3.76
CA ASP A 130 -27.14 -1.29 3.22
C ASP A 130 -26.91 -0.41 1.96
N ASN A 131 -25.66 -0.32 1.42
CA ASN A 131 -25.35 0.60 0.31
C ASN A 131 -25.11 -0.06 -1.06
N VAL A 132 -25.30 -1.36 -1.20
CA VAL A 132 -25.02 -2.10 -2.45
C VAL A 132 -25.79 -1.56 -3.68
N ASP A 133 -26.96 -1.00 -3.49
CA ASP A 133 -27.76 -0.40 -4.58
C ASP A 133 -27.11 0.85 -5.17
N SER A 134 -26.28 1.54 -4.40
CA SER A 134 -25.55 2.72 -4.88
C SER A 134 -24.42 2.38 -5.87
N PHE A 135 -23.95 1.13 -5.91
CA PHE A 135 -22.83 0.72 -6.75
C PHE A 135 -23.10 0.89 -8.26
N ASP A 136 -24.35 0.81 -8.71
CA ASP A 136 -24.71 1.04 -10.12
C ASP A 136 -24.43 2.47 -10.60
N ARG A 137 -24.23 3.41 -9.67
CA ARG A 137 -23.93 4.82 -9.97
C ARG A 137 -22.46 5.18 -9.86
N LEU A 138 -21.61 4.22 -9.46
CA LEU A 138 -20.18 4.44 -9.37
C LEU A 138 -19.57 4.57 -10.77
N ASP A 139 -18.68 5.54 -10.94
CA ASP A 139 -17.82 5.58 -12.12
C ASP A 139 -16.66 4.60 -11.90
N VAL A 140 -16.73 3.45 -12.55
CA VAL A 140 -15.74 2.38 -12.45
C VAL A 140 -14.36 2.78 -13.01
N HIS A 141 -14.29 3.88 -13.78
CA HIS A 141 -13.04 4.37 -14.34
C HIS A 141 -12.27 5.30 -13.39
N ARG A 142 -12.85 5.67 -12.25
CA ARG A 142 -12.23 6.58 -11.27
C ARG A 142 -11.80 5.89 -9.98
N ILE A 143 -12.31 4.71 -9.67
CA ILE A 143 -12.04 3.99 -8.42
C ILE A 143 -11.29 2.68 -8.65
N PRO A 144 -10.38 2.26 -7.76
CA PRO A 144 -9.69 0.98 -7.88
C PRO A 144 -10.65 -0.21 -7.71
N GLY A 145 -11.60 -0.11 -6.78
CA GLY A 145 -12.52 -1.19 -6.45
C GLY A 145 -13.41 -0.88 -5.26
N ILE A 146 -13.98 -1.93 -4.69
CA ILE A 146 -14.80 -1.89 -3.49
C ILE A 146 -13.96 -2.35 -2.29
N LYS A 147 -13.94 -1.56 -1.21
CA LYS A 147 -13.34 -1.98 0.07
C LYS A 147 -14.41 -2.55 1.00
N LEU A 148 -14.15 -3.71 1.54
CA LEU A 148 -15.03 -4.46 2.41
C LEU A 148 -14.32 -4.81 3.72
N PHE A 149 -14.91 -4.48 4.86
CA PHE A 149 -14.45 -4.88 6.18
C PHE A 149 -15.31 -6.05 6.69
N MET A 150 -14.77 -7.27 6.63
CA MET A 150 -15.44 -8.49 7.10
C MET A 150 -15.16 -8.82 8.56
N GLY A 151 -14.44 -7.96 9.27
CA GLY A 151 -14.09 -8.10 10.67
C GLY A 151 -13.89 -6.76 11.35
N SER A 152 -13.83 -6.78 12.68
CA SER A 152 -13.59 -5.59 13.49
C SER A 152 -12.25 -4.97 13.16
N SER A 153 -12.29 -3.82 12.51
CA SER A 153 -11.16 -2.98 12.18
C SER A 153 -11.33 -1.60 12.82
N THR A 154 -10.44 -0.69 12.49
CA THR A 154 -10.55 0.71 12.91
C THR A 154 -11.70 1.39 12.15
N GLY A 155 -12.70 1.89 12.86
CA GLY A 155 -13.89 2.52 12.30
C GLY A 155 -15.14 1.62 12.37
N ASN A 156 -16.27 2.19 12.00
CA ASN A 156 -17.58 1.53 12.07
C ASN A 156 -18.07 1.17 10.66
N MET A 157 -17.35 0.24 10.00
CA MET A 157 -17.66 -0.19 8.62
C MET A 157 -17.77 -1.72 8.50
N LEU A 158 -18.07 -2.41 9.60
CA LEU A 158 -18.23 -3.86 9.57
C LEU A 158 -19.44 -4.26 8.71
N VAL A 159 -19.22 -5.17 7.77
CA VAL A 159 -20.28 -5.88 7.04
C VAL A 159 -20.32 -7.30 7.56
N ASP A 160 -21.37 -7.61 8.32
CA ASP A 160 -21.55 -8.87 9.06
C ASP A 160 -22.76 -9.70 8.62
N LYS A 161 -23.65 -9.12 7.79
CA LYS A 161 -24.81 -9.84 7.26
C LYS A 161 -24.40 -10.66 6.02
N TYR A 162 -24.59 -11.96 6.07
CA TYR A 162 -24.23 -12.87 4.99
C TYR A 162 -24.87 -12.49 3.65
N GLU A 163 -26.14 -12.11 3.66
CA GLU A 163 -26.87 -11.67 2.47
C GLU A 163 -26.26 -10.41 1.86
N SER A 164 -25.83 -9.46 2.68
CA SER A 164 -25.15 -8.24 2.22
C SER A 164 -23.79 -8.59 1.60
N LEU A 165 -23.03 -9.47 2.22
CA LEU A 165 -21.77 -9.95 1.67
C LEU A 165 -21.97 -10.58 0.29
N GLN A 166 -22.92 -11.50 0.13
CA GLN A 166 -23.24 -12.13 -1.18
C GLN A 166 -23.61 -11.08 -2.24
N GLN A 167 -24.47 -10.13 -1.90
CA GLN A 167 -24.90 -9.08 -2.83
C GLN A 167 -23.75 -8.19 -3.26
N ILE A 168 -22.83 -7.82 -2.34
CA ILE A 168 -21.63 -7.03 -2.64
C ILE A 168 -20.75 -7.76 -3.66
N PHE A 169 -20.44 -9.04 -3.45
CA PHE A 169 -19.60 -9.80 -4.37
C PHE A 169 -20.24 -9.96 -5.75
N VAL A 170 -21.53 -10.29 -5.81
CA VAL A 170 -22.27 -10.41 -7.08
C VAL A 170 -22.29 -9.06 -7.83
N LYS A 171 -22.52 -7.97 -7.11
CA LYS A 171 -22.58 -6.64 -7.72
C LYS A 171 -21.21 -6.17 -8.21
N ALA A 172 -20.17 -6.37 -7.43
CA ALA A 172 -18.80 -6.06 -7.81
C ALA A 172 -18.37 -6.81 -9.07
N LYS A 173 -18.70 -8.12 -9.15
CA LYS A 173 -18.49 -8.92 -10.37
C LYS A 173 -19.17 -8.32 -11.59
N LYS A 174 -20.45 -7.93 -11.47
CA LYS A 174 -21.21 -7.32 -12.56
C LYS A 174 -20.56 -6.03 -13.08
N LEU A 175 -19.95 -5.25 -12.19
CA LEU A 175 -19.28 -3.97 -12.50
C LEU A 175 -17.83 -4.14 -12.94
N GLY A 176 -17.26 -5.35 -12.86
CA GLY A 176 -15.84 -5.58 -13.13
C GLY A 176 -14.89 -4.96 -12.10
N LEU A 177 -15.39 -4.73 -10.89
CA LEU A 177 -14.62 -4.15 -9.79
C LEU A 177 -14.05 -5.24 -8.89
N PRO A 178 -12.74 -5.19 -8.53
CA PRO A 178 -12.23 -6.07 -7.49
C PRO A 178 -12.80 -5.69 -6.13
N VAL A 179 -12.96 -6.69 -5.25
CA VAL A 179 -13.33 -6.53 -3.85
C VAL A 179 -12.07 -6.72 -3.00
N MET A 180 -11.61 -5.66 -2.37
CA MET A 180 -10.49 -5.71 -1.42
C MET A 180 -11.04 -5.87 0.00
N THR A 181 -10.60 -6.91 0.71
CA THR A 181 -11.17 -7.29 2.00
C THR A 181 -10.19 -7.19 3.15
N HIS A 182 -10.65 -6.62 4.29
CA HIS A 182 -10.04 -6.88 5.59
C HIS A 182 -10.72 -8.10 6.20
N CYS A 183 -9.96 -9.15 6.48
CA CYS A 183 -10.47 -10.45 6.92
C CYS A 183 -10.00 -10.80 8.34
N GLU A 184 -10.87 -10.63 9.33
CA GLU A 184 -10.70 -11.13 10.69
C GLU A 184 -12.08 -11.45 11.29
N ASP A 185 -12.22 -12.59 11.94
CA ASP A 185 -13.47 -12.99 12.59
C ASP A 185 -13.66 -12.26 13.92
N THR A 186 -14.71 -11.43 14.01
CA THR A 186 -15.01 -10.57 15.16
C THR A 186 -15.35 -11.39 16.42
N ASP A 187 -16.06 -12.50 16.28
CA ASP A 187 -16.51 -13.31 17.42
C ASP A 187 -15.32 -14.04 18.04
N ILE A 188 -14.41 -14.54 17.23
CA ILE A 188 -13.15 -15.15 17.70
C ILE A 188 -12.32 -14.10 18.44
N ILE A 189 -12.14 -12.91 17.87
CA ILE A 189 -11.38 -11.81 18.50
C ILE A 189 -12.00 -11.43 19.85
N ASN A 190 -13.32 -11.23 19.90
CA ASN A 190 -14.02 -10.84 21.13
C ASN A 190 -13.91 -11.90 22.22
N ARG A 191 -14.07 -13.17 21.85
CA ARG A 191 -13.89 -14.31 22.77
C ARG A 191 -12.47 -14.36 23.34
N ASN A 192 -11.47 -14.21 22.46
CA ASN A 192 -10.07 -14.20 22.87
C ASN A 192 -9.76 -12.99 23.77
N MET A 193 -10.20 -11.78 23.39
CA MET A 193 -10.01 -10.57 24.19
C MET A 193 -10.60 -10.74 25.60
N ALA A 194 -11.83 -11.25 25.71
CA ALA A 194 -12.47 -11.48 27.00
C ALA A 194 -11.68 -12.48 27.87
N ALA A 195 -11.14 -13.55 27.27
CA ALA A 195 -10.32 -14.53 27.98
C ALA A 195 -9.00 -13.90 28.50
N TYR A 196 -8.34 -13.08 27.68
CA TYR A 196 -7.12 -12.39 28.07
C TYR A 196 -7.36 -11.30 29.11
N GLN A 197 -8.45 -10.54 28.99
CA GLN A 197 -8.85 -9.56 30.00
C GLN A 197 -9.15 -10.20 31.34
N LYS A 198 -9.81 -11.36 31.37
CA LYS A 198 -10.06 -12.12 32.59
C LYS A 198 -8.76 -12.55 33.28
N LYS A 199 -7.72 -12.86 32.52
CA LYS A 199 -6.44 -13.38 33.04
C LYS A 199 -5.45 -12.27 33.41
N TYR A 200 -5.40 -11.19 32.61
CA TYR A 200 -4.35 -10.18 32.66
C TYR A 200 -4.85 -8.75 32.96
N GLY A 201 -6.16 -8.56 33.21
CA GLY A 201 -6.76 -7.27 33.49
C GLY A 201 -7.34 -6.59 32.24
N GLU A 202 -7.92 -5.39 32.41
CA GLU A 202 -8.69 -4.68 31.37
C GLU A 202 -7.91 -4.38 30.10
N ASP A 203 -6.59 -4.22 30.19
CA ASP A 203 -5.71 -3.89 29.06
C ASP A 203 -4.51 -4.83 29.01
N PRO A 204 -4.68 -6.07 28.49
CA PRO A 204 -3.60 -7.03 28.36
C PRO A 204 -2.39 -6.45 27.60
N ASP A 205 -1.18 -6.87 27.98
CA ASP A 205 0.06 -6.46 27.33
C ASP A 205 0.00 -6.70 25.81
N VAL A 206 0.54 -5.76 25.05
CA VAL A 206 0.51 -5.77 23.57
C VAL A 206 1.12 -7.03 22.94
N LYS A 207 2.05 -7.70 23.62
CA LYS A 207 2.62 -8.97 23.15
C LYS A 207 1.58 -10.08 22.95
N PHE A 208 0.40 -9.96 23.58
CA PHE A 208 -0.72 -10.90 23.41
C PHE A 208 -1.62 -10.55 22.22
N HIS A 209 -1.32 -9.45 21.53
CA HIS A 209 -2.13 -9.02 20.39
C HIS A 209 -2.27 -10.09 19.29
N PRO A 210 -1.20 -10.81 18.88
CA PRO A 210 -1.30 -11.89 17.89
C PRO A 210 -2.09 -13.12 18.37
N GLU A 211 -2.21 -13.34 19.67
CA GLU A 211 -3.02 -14.43 20.22
C GLU A 211 -4.50 -14.04 20.30
N ILE A 212 -4.79 -12.77 20.56
CA ILE A 212 -6.15 -12.22 20.56
C ILE A 212 -6.69 -12.13 19.13
N ARG A 213 -5.93 -11.51 18.21
CA ARG A 213 -6.19 -11.48 16.76
C ARG A 213 -5.45 -12.63 16.10
N SER A 214 -5.99 -13.82 16.34
CA SER A 214 -5.30 -15.09 16.10
C SER A 214 -5.25 -15.48 14.63
N VAL A 215 -4.41 -16.47 14.32
CA VAL A 215 -4.37 -17.14 13.01
C VAL A 215 -5.75 -17.68 12.62
N GLU A 216 -6.50 -18.23 13.61
CA GLU A 216 -7.85 -18.74 13.37
C GLU A 216 -8.81 -17.62 12.95
N ALA A 217 -8.75 -16.45 13.60
CA ALA A 217 -9.61 -15.31 13.25
C ALA A 217 -9.37 -14.83 11.82
N CYS A 218 -8.11 -14.76 11.37
CA CYS A 218 -7.78 -14.42 9.99
C CYS A 218 -8.28 -15.50 9.02
N PHE A 219 -7.98 -16.76 9.29
CA PHE A 219 -8.27 -17.87 8.40
C PHE A 219 -9.78 -18.09 8.18
N GLU A 220 -10.59 -18.04 9.23
CA GLU A 220 -12.05 -18.24 9.11
C GLU A 220 -12.69 -17.13 8.26
N SER A 221 -12.31 -15.87 8.47
CA SER A 221 -12.82 -14.75 7.69
C SER A 221 -12.32 -14.79 6.23
N SER A 222 -11.04 -15.09 6.00
CA SER A 222 -10.48 -15.24 4.65
C SER A 222 -11.13 -16.42 3.90
N SER A 223 -11.42 -17.53 4.59
CA SER A 223 -12.13 -18.67 4.03
C SER A 223 -13.53 -18.30 3.54
N LEU A 224 -14.26 -17.49 4.31
CA LEU A 224 -15.57 -16.99 3.91
C LEU A 224 -15.47 -16.08 2.67
N ALA A 225 -14.49 -15.16 2.65
CA ALA A 225 -14.27 -14.27 1.50
C ALA A 225 -13.96 -15.07 0.21
N VAL A 226 -13.09 -16.07 0.31
CA VAL A 226 -12.74 -16.96 -0.80
C VAL A 226 -13.95 -17.75 -1.29
N LYS A 227 -14.79 -18.26 -0.38
CA LYS A 227 -16.04 -18.94 -0.73
C LYS A 227 -16.97 -18.02 -1.53
N LEU A 228 -17.21 -16.80 -1.03
CA LEU A 228 -18.08 -15.83 -1.70
C LEU A 228 -17.55 -15.41 -3.07
N ALA A 229 -16.23 -15.23 -3.20
CA ALA A 229 -15.58 -14.92 -4.47
C ALA A 229 -15.77 -16.05 -5.49
N LYS A 230 -15.58 -17.32 -5.10
CA LYS A 230 -15.80 -18.49 -5.96
C LYS A 230 -17.25 -18.65 -6.38
N GLU A 231 -18.19 -18.45 -5.47
CA GLU A 231 -19.63 -18.56 -5.75
C GLU A 231 -20.12 -17.45 -6.72
N SER A 232 -19.59 -16.24 -6.60
CA SER A 232 -19.96 -15.08 -7.44
C SER A 232 -19.14 -14.94 -8.72
N GLY A 233 -17.93 -15.53 -8.74
CA GLY A 233 -16.91 -15.31 -9.77
C GLY A 233 -16.29 -13.90 -9.70
N ALA A 234 -16.40 -13.21 -8.57
CA ALA A 234 -15.81 -11.88 -8.36
C ALA A 234 -14.29 -11.97 -8.18
N HIS A 235 -13.59 -10.90 -8.52
CA HIS A 235 -12.18 -10.75 -8.20
C HIS A 235 -12.03 -10.34 -6.72
N LEU A 236 -11.44 -11.22 -5.92
CA LEU A 236 -11.13 -10.99 -4.52
C LEU A 236 -9.66 -10.63 -4.35
N HIS A 237 -9.40 -9.56 -3.62
CA HIS A 237 -8.07 -9.19 -3.15
C HIS A 237 -8.06 -9.15 -1.62
N ILE A 238 -7.42 -10.13 -0.99
CA ILE A 238 -7.30 -10.18 0.48
C ILE A 238 -6.17 -9.25 0.88
N ALA A 239 -6.50 -8.18 1.61
CA ALA A 239 -5.56 -7.21 2.13
C ALA A 239 -4.70 -7.80 3.26
N HIS A 240 -3.47 -7.29 3.41
CA HIS A 240 -2.57 -7.56 4.55
C HIS A 240 -2.62 -9.00 5.07
N VAL A 241 -2.43 -9.98 4.19
CA VAL A 241 -2.29 -11.40 4.58
C VAL A 241 -1.16 -11.55 5.59
N THR A 242 -1.42 -12.19 6.73
CA THR A 242 -0.48 -12.23 7.85
C THR A 242 -0.09 -13.61 8.35
N THR A 243 -0.74 -14.66 7.87
CA THR A 243 -0.55 -16.01 8.39
C THR A 243 -0.11 -16.99 7.32
N ALA A 244 0.76 -17.92 7.70
CA ALA A 244 1.17 -19.03 6.83
C ALA A 244 -0.03 -19.88 6.34
N ARG A 245 -1.06 -19.98 7.19
CA ARG A 245 -2.25 -20.79 6.90
C ARG A 245 -3.08 -20.19 5.76
N GLU A 246 -3.21 -18.88 5.69
CA GLU A 246 -3.97 -18.20 4.61
C GLU A 246 -3.33 -18.37 3.23
N LEU A 247 -2.03 -18.68 3.16
CA LEU A 247 -1.31 -18.83 1.88
C LEU A 247 -1.83 -19.98 1.03
N GLU A 248 -2.61 -20.90 1.59
CA GLU A 248 -3.24 -21.98 0.82
C GLU A 248 -4.30 -21.50 -0.20
N PHE A 249 -4.81 -20.28 -0.02
CA PHE A 249 -5.82 -19.70 -0.91
C PHE A 249 -5.26 -19.16 -2.22
N PHE A 250 -3.96 -18.86 -2.27
CA PHE A 250 -3.33 -18.15 -3.38
C PHE A 250 -2.56 -19.04 -4.36
N GLY A 251 -2.36 -18.53 -5.58
CA GLY A 251 -1.59 -19.22 -6.64
C GLY A 251 -2.34 -20.30 -7.39
N LYS A 252 -3.64 -20.47 -7.16
CA LYS A 252 -4.48 -21.49 -7.80
C LYS A 252 -5.61 -20.92 -8.66
N ASP A 253 -6.04 -19.73 -8.37
CA ASP A 253 -7.15 -19.03 -9.01
C ASP A 253 -6.75 -17.56 -9.22
N GLU A 254 -6.69 -17.13 -10.47
CA GLU A 254 -6.28 -15.77 -10.84
C GLU A 254 -7.23 -14.68 -10.31
N ASN A 255 -8.47 -15.03 -9.97
CA ASN A 255 -9.42 -14.13 -9.36
C ASN A 255 -9.26 -14.00 -7.84
N ILE A 256 -8.36 -14.77 -7.21
CA ILE A 256 -8.09 -14.71 -5.77
C ILE A 256 -6.65 -14.34 -5.56
N THR A 257 -6.43 -13.10 -5.15
CA THR A 257 -5.11 -12.51 -4.94
C THR A 257 -4.94 -12.06 -3.51
N GLY A 258 -3.68 -11.97 -3.06
CA GLY A 258 -3.34 -11.52 -1.71
C GLY A 258 -2.29 -10.42 -1.72
N GLU A 259 -2.47 -9.47 -0.82
CA GLU A 259 -1.51 -8.42 -0.48
C GLU A 259 -0.74 -8.83 0.77
N ALA A 260 0.57 -8.62 0.78
CA ALA A 260 1.33 -8.49 2.01
C ALA A 260 1.66 -7.02 2.25
N VAL A 261 1.72 -6.60 3.52
CA VAL A 261 2.18 -5.25 3.85
C VAL A 261 3.53 -5.29 4.54
N ILE A 262 4.28 -4.20 4.37
CA ILE A 262 5.66 -4.08 4.87
C ILE A 262 5.77 -4.50 6.34
N ALA A 263 4.81 -4.11 7.17
CA ALA A 263 4.81 -4.43 8.59
C ALA A 263 4.92 -5.95 8.87
N HIS A 264 4.16 -6.77 8.13
CA HIS A 264 4.15 -8.22 8.32
C HIS A 264 5.31 -8.96 7.63
N LEU A 265 5.93 -8.33 6.63
CA LEU A 265 7.16 -8.84 6.00
C LEU A 265 8.41 -8.53 6.82
N TYR A 266 8.35 -7.48 7.63
CA TYR A 266 9.49 -6.92 8.35
C TYR A 266 9.54 -7.36 9.82
N PHE A 267 8.43 -7.16 10.55
CA PHE A 267 8.32 -7.46 11.99
C PHE A 267 7.79 -8.88 12.27
N SER A 268 8.05 -9.35 13.47
CA SER A 268 7.49 -10.57 14.06
C SER A 268 6.97 -10.30 15.48
N ASP A 269 6.35 -11.29 16.10
CA ASP A 269 5.86 -11.21 17.48
C ASP A 269 6.99 -10.97 18.51
N GLU A 270 8.23 -11.33 18.19
CA GLU A 270 9.40 -11.06 19.03
C GLU A 270 9.67 -9.56 19.17
N ASP A 271 9.36 -8.76 18.13
CA ASP A 271 9.62 -7.32 18.11
C ASP A 271 8.69 -6.52 19.06
N TYR A 272 7.60 -7.12 19.55
CA TYR A 272 6.78 -6.47 20.59
C TYR A 272 7.54 -6.22 21.91
N ALA A 273 8.63 -6.97 22.17
CA ALA A 273 9.47 -6.76 23.34
C ALA A 273 10.06 -5.33 23.37
N ASP A 274 10.56 -4.86 22.24
CA ASP A 274 11.22 -3.58 22.10
C ASP A 274 10.28 -2.50 21.53
N LYS A 275 9.57 -2.81 20.43
CA LYS A 275 8.73 -1.86 19.70
C LYS A 275 7.36 -1.63 20.37
N LYS A 276 6.91 -2.56 21.22
CA LYS A 276 5.63 -2.47 21.97
C LYS A 276 4.45 -2.13 21.04
N ALA A 277 3.58 -1.24 21.47
CA ALA A 277 2.40 -0.85 20.72
C ALA A 277 2.70 -0.05 19.43
N PHE A 278 3.95 0.37 19.19
CA PHE A 278 4.30 1.07 17.93
C PHE A 278 4.13 0.17 16.71
N ILE A 279 4.30 -1.14 16.85
CA ILE A 279 4.03 -2.12 15.78
C ILE A 279 2.66 -2.80 15.92
N LYS A 280 1.79 -2.33 16.81
CA LYS A 280 0.42 -2.84 16.89
C LYS A 280 -0.37 -2.41 15.67
N CYS A 281 -0.86 -3.38 14.90
CA CYS A 281 -1.72 -3.21 13.72
C CYS A 281 -2.79 -4.31 13.67
N ASN A 282 -3.72 -4.22 12.75
CA ASN A 282 -4.78 -5.19 12.50
C ASN A 282 -4.76 -5.60 11.01
N PRO A 283 -4.54 -6.89 10.70
CA PRO A 283 -4.28 -8.02 11.63
C PRO A 283 -2.96 -7.86 12.39
N ALA A 284 -2.87 -8.50 13.55
CA ALA A 284 -1.68 -8.43 14.40
C ALA A 284 -0.43 -8.99 13.69
N ILE A 285 0.75 -8.40 13.96
CA ILE A 285 2.04 -9.00 13.62
C ILE A 285 2.09 -10.41 14.24
N LYS A 286 2.40 -11.42 13.42
CA LYS A 286 2.39 -12.84 13.80
C LYS A 286 3.81 -13.35 14.08
N THR A 287 3.95 -14.66 14.15
CA THR A 287 5.20 -15.34 14.50
C THR A 287 6.30 -15.17 13.43
N VAL A 288 7.55 -15.40 13.84
CA VAL A 288 8.69 -15.50 12.90
C VAL A 288 8.40 -16.49 11.77
N LYS A 289 7.68 -17.59 12.06
CA LYS A 289 7.31 -18.60 11.04
C LYS A 289 6.31 -18.05 10.04
N ASP A 290 5.33 -17.28 10.49
CA ASP A 290 4.36 -16.64 9.60
C ASP A 290 5.05 -15.61 8.71
N ARG A 291 5.92 -14.75 9.26
CA ARG A 291 6.73 -13.81 8.50
C ARG A 291 7.57 -14.52 7.42
N GLN A 292 8.25 -15.61 7.79
CA GLN A 292 9.06 -16.38 6.85
C GLN A 292 8.21 -16.97 5.73
N ALA A 293 7.06 -17.53 6.05
CA ALA A 293 6.13 -18.08 5.06
C ALA A 293 5.60 -17.00 4.09
N LEU A 294 5.32 -15.78 4.59
CA LEU A 294 4.95 -14.64 3.74
C LEU A 294 6.08 -14.23 2.79
N ARG A 295 7.32 -14.17 3.28
CA ARG A 295 8.51 -13.88 2.47
C ARG A 295 8.71 -14.92 1.35
N GLU A 296 8.54 -16.20 1.66
CA GLU A 296 8.58 -17.28 0.68
C GLU A 296 7.44 -17.15 -0.35
N ALA A 297 6.21 -16.86 0.09
CA ALA A 297 5.06 -16.67 -0.77
C ALA A 297 5.17 -15.42 -1.66
N LEU A 298 5.88 -14.40 -1.21
CA LEU A 298 6.22 -13.22 -2.00
C LEU A 298 7.21 -13.58 -3.12
N ALA A 299 8.24 -14.38 -2.80
CA ALA A 299 9.24 -14.81 -3.77
C ALA A 299 8.68 -15.76 -4.83
N ASP A 300 7.82 -16.71 -4.43
CA ASP A 300 7.26 -17.74 -5.32
C ASP A 300 6.01 -17.31 -6.10
N GLY A 301 5.50 -16.11 -5.85
CA GLY A 301 4.39 -15.51 -6.61
C GLY A 301 3.00 -15.74 -6.04
N ARG A 302 2.83 -16.46 -4.92
CA ARG A 302 1.52 -16.62 -4.25
C ARG A 302 0.99 -15.29 -3.72
N ILE A 303 1.85 -14.44 -3.15
CA ILE A 303 1.51 -13.05 -2.82
C ILE A 303 1.75 -12.18 -4.05
N SER A 304 0.73 -11.42 -4.44
CA SER A 304 0.69 -10.69 -5.71
C SER A 304 1.13 -9.24 -5.58
N VAL A 305 0.84 -8.58 -4.47
CA VAL A 305 1.03 -7.15 -4.26
C VAL A 305 1.65 -6.89 -2.90
N VAL A 306 2.46 -5.85 -2.80
CA VAL A 306 2.96 -5.30 -1.55
C VAL A 306 2.47 -3.86 -1.40
N GLY A 307 1.61 -3.64 -0.42
CA GLY A 307 1.16 -2.34 0.05
C GLY A 307 1.77 -1.98 1.40
N THR A 308 1.28 -0.91 2.03
CA THR A 308 1.81 -0.47 3.32
C THR A 308 0.85 -0.62 4.48
N ASP A 309 -0.44 -0.58 4.25
CA ASP A 309 -1.44 -0.32 5.29
C ASP A 309 -1.03 0.89 6.15
N HIS A 310 -0.49 1.93 5.48
CA HIS A 310 -0.05 3.16 6.14
C HIS A 310 -1.19 3.76 6.94
N ALA A 311 -1.11 3.67 8.26
CA ALA A 311 -2.21 3.98 9.17
C ALA A 311 -1.72 4.79 10.39
N PRO A 312 -1.37 6.07 10.20
CA PRO A 312 -0.80 6.91 11.24
C PRO A 312 -1.79 7.19 12.38
N HIS A 313 -1.24 7.28 13.59
CA HIS A 313 -1.91 7.68 14.81
C HIS A 313 -1.00 8.62 15.59
N GLU A 314 -1.57 9.52 16.37
CA GLU A 314 -0.78 10.36 17.27
C GLU A 314 -0.03 9.49 18.30
N TRP A 315 1.13 9.94 18.73
CA TRP A 315 1.95 9.24 19.72
C TRP A 315 1.17 8.84 20.99
N LYS A 316 0.29 9.73 21.47
CA LYS A 316 -0.55 9.46 22.64
C LYS A 316 -1.56 8.33 22.44
N ASP A 317 -2.03 8.13 21.20
CA ASP A 317 -2.97 7.06 20.86
C ASP A 317 -2.28 5.69 20.81
N LYS A 318 -0.96 5.63 20.73
CA LYS A 318 -0.14 4.41 20.72
C LYS A 318 0.28 3.94 22.13
N GLN A 319 -0.30 4.52 23.18
CA GLN A 319 -0.01 4.14 24.56
C GLN A 319 -1.02 3.09 25.06
N GLY A 320 -0.53 2.11 25.83
CA GLY A 320 -1.35 1.03 26.39
C GLY A 320 -1.03 -0.34 25.77
N GLY A 321 -1.91 -1.29 26.04
CA GLY A 321 -1.81 -2.68 25.59
C GLY A 321 -2.79 -3.02 24.44
N CYS A 322 -3.28 -4.25 24.48
CA CYS A 322 -4.14 -4.79 23.42
C CYS A 322 -5.49 -4.06 23.28
N ALA A 323 -6.06 -3.57 24.41
CA ALA A 323 -7.36 -2.92 24.39
C ALA A 323 -7.29 -1.41 24.14
N LYS A 324 -6.29 -0.71 24.68
CA LYS A 324 -6.23 0.76 24.68
C LYS A 324 -5.40 1.35 23.56
N ALA A 325 -4.25 0.76 23.24
CA ALA A 325 -3.40 1.32 22.17
C ALA A 325 -4.07 1.19 20.81
N ALA A 326 -4.02 2.25 20.02
CA ALA A 326 -4.53 2.26 18.65
C ALA A 326 -3.73 1.30 17.74
N SER A 327 -4.42 0.64 16.80
CA SER A 327 -3.81 -0.23 15.79
C SER A 327 -3.55 0.54 14.50
N GLY A 328 -2.32 0.49 14.00
CA GLY A 328 -1.83 1.19 12.82
C GLY A 328 -0.50 1.89 13.06
N MET A 329 0.29 2.04 12.00
CA MET A 329 1.60 2.67 12.01
C MET A 329 1.90 3.36 10.67
N PRO A 330 2.73 4.42 10.65
CA PRO A 330 3.13 5.07 9.41
C PRO A 330 4.26 4.28 8.73
N MET A 331 4.02 3.77 7.50
CA MET A 331 4.98 2.94 6.76
C MET A 331 5.30 3.42 5.35
N VAL A 332 4.47 4.30 4.74
CA VAL A 332 4.58 4.65 3.31
C VAL A 332 5.95 5.21 2.91
N GLN A 333 6.53 6.07 3.76
CA GLN A 333 7.82 6.74 3.48
C GLN A 333 8.99 5.76 3.39
N PHE A 334 8.93 4.65 4.13
CA PHE A 334 10.05 3.71 4.22
C PHE A 334 9.77 2.38 3.52
N SER A 335 8.64 2.29 2.79
CA SER A 335 8.20 1.03 2.16
C SER A 335 9.20 0.50 1.13
N LEU A 336 9.61 1.33 0.18
CA LEU A 336 10.52 0.92 -0.90
C LEU A 336 11.90 0.55 -0.36
N VAL A 337 12.47 1.34 0.56
CA VAL A 337 13.80 1.03 1.11
C VAL A 337 13.78 -0.21 1.99
N SER A 338 12.67 -0.49 2.70
CA SER A 338 12.49 -1.74 3.45
C SER A 338 12.41 -2.96 2.52
N MET A 339 11.75 -2.83 1.36
CA MET A 339 11.70 -3.91 0.37
C MET A 339 13.05 -4.12 -0.33
N LEU A 340 13.80 -3.05 -0.58
CA LEU A 340 15.17 -3.14 -1.12
C LEU A 340 16.13 -3.82 -0.13
N GLU A 341 15.92 -3.64 1.18
CA GLU A 341 16.66 -4.38 2.20
C GLU A 341 16.34 -5.89 2.15
N LEU A 342 15.07 -6.28 1.92
CA LEU A 342 14.70 -7.68 1.70
C LEU A 342 15.32 -8.25 0.40
N VAL A 343 15.58 -7.42 -0.60
CA VAL A 343 16.36 -7.82 -1.79
C VAL A 343 17.81 -8.12 -1.39
N ASP A 344 18.45 -7.26 -0.60
CA ASP A 344 19.82 -7.50 -0.11
C ASP A 344 19.91 -8.74 0.80
N GLU A 345 18.86 -9.03 1.57
CA GLU A 345 18.73 -10.27 2.36
C GLU A 345 18.52 -11.53 1.49
N GLY A 346 18.29 -11.38 0.18
CA GLY A 346 18.05 -12.48 -0.74
C GLY A 346 16.65 -13.08 -0.64
N VAL A 347 15.68 -12.38 -0.06
CA VAL A 347 14.29 -12.82 0.03
C VAL A 347 13.64 -12.86 -1.35
N LEU A 348 13.91 -11.85 -2.20
CA LEU A 348 13.39 -11.76 -3.57
C LEU A 348 14.38 -10.98 -4.44
N SER A 349 14.25 -11.10 -5.78
CA SER A 349 15.03 -10.26 -6.69
C SER A 349 14.47 -8.85 -6.78
N ILE A 350 15.28 -7.89 -7.23
CA ILE A 350 14.84 -6.52 -7.45
C ILE A 350 13.75 -6.44 -8.54
N GLU A 351 13.82 -7.31 -9.56
CA GLU A 351 12.79 -7.42 -10.59
C GLU A 351 11.45 -7.86 -9.98
N ARG A 352 11.49 -8.86 -9.08
CA ARG A 352 10.29 -9.32 -8.36
C ARG A 352 9.72 -8.24 -7.43
N MET A 353 10.60 -7.48 -6.75
CA MET A 353 10.19 -6.34 -5.95
C MET A 353 9.42 -5.30 -6.80
N VAL A 354 9.95 -4.93 -7.96
CA VAL A 354 9.27 -4.01 -8.90
C VAL A 354 7.95 -4.58 -9.38
N GLU A 355 7.86 -5.89 -9.63
CA GLU A 355 6.60 -6.53 -9.98
C GLU A 355 5.52 -6.31 -8.92
N VAL A 356 5.83 -6.61 -7.66
CA VAL A 356 4.82 -6.59 -6.58
C VAL A 356 4.48 -5.19 -6.07
N MET A 357 5.35 -4.19 -6.29
CA MET A 357 5.14 -2.81 -5.85
C MET A 357 4.65 -1.87 -6.97
N SER A 358 4.78 -2.26 -8.25
CA SER A 358 4.43 -1.37 -9.36
C SER A 358 3.61 -2.08 -10.44
N HIS A 359 4.11 -3.18 -11.01
CA HIS A 359 3.47 -3.85 -12.13
C HIS A 359 2.18 -4.56 -11.75
N HIS A 360 2.18 -5.32 -10.66
CA HIS A 360 1.04 -6.12 -10.23
C HIS A 360 -0.11 -5.26 -9.71
N PRO A 361 0.09 -4.25 -8.85
CA PRO A 361 -1.02 -3.35 -8.50
C PRO A 361 -1.60 -2.65 -9.73
N ALA A 362 -0.75 -2.21 -10.69
CA ALA A 362 -1.25 -1.62 -11.92
C ALA A 362 -2.11 -2.58 -12.75
N LYS A 363 -1.72 -3.86 -12.86
CA LYS A 363 -2.48 -4.90 -13.59
C LYS A 363 -3.75 -5.28 -12.85
N LEU A 364 -3.67 -5.56 -11.56
CA LEU A 364 -4.77 -6.03 -10.72
C LEU A 364 -5.93 -5.03 -10.73
N PHE A 365 -5.62 -3.77 -10.50
CA PHE A 365 -6.62 -2.71 -10.47
C PHE A 365 -6.87 -2.08 -11.84
N GLN A 366 -6.14 -2.49 -12.88
CA GLN A 366 -6.24 -1.99 -14.25
C GLN A 366 -6.02 -0.46 -14.32
N VAL A 367 -4.93 0.00 -13.69
CA VAL A 367 -4.52 1.42 -13.74
C VAL A 367 -4.07 1.78 -15.15
N ASP A 368 -4.60 2.86 -15.70
CA ASP A 368 -4.31 3.27 -17.06
C ASP A 368 -2.89 3.85 -17.19
N LYS A 369 -2.07 3.23 -18.06
CA LYS A 369 -0.73 3.69 -18.48
C LYS A 369 0.23 4.08 -17.34
N ARG A 370 0.21 3.36 -16.22
CA ARG A 370 1.09 3.55 -15.06
C ARG A 370 1.66 2.23 -14.56
N GLY A 371 2.64 2.29 -13.67
CA GLY A 371 3.26 1.12 -13.05
C GLY A 371 4.27 0.38 -13.92
N PHE A 372 4.58 0.91 -15.10
CA PHE A 372 5.56 0.37 -16.04
C PHE A 372 6.39 1.49 -16.67
N LEU A 373 7.65 1.20 -16.99
CA LEU A 373 8.44 2.05 -17.85
C LEU A 373 8.22 1.60 -19.31
N ARG A 374 7.35 2.33 -20.04
CA ARG A 374 7.02 2.04 -21.44
C ARG A 374 6.79 3.33 -22.21
N PRO A 375 7.18 3.43 -23.50
CA PRO A 375 6.83 4.56 -24.34
C PRO A 375 5.31 4.83 -24.33
N GLY A 376 4.92 6.10 -24.14
CA GLY A 376 3.53 6.55 -24.05
C GLY A 376 2.83 6.28 -22.69
N TYR A 377 3.56 5.76 -21.72
CA TYR A 377 3.10 5.67 -20.30
C TYR A 377 3.48 6.95 -19.56
N GLN A 378 2.73 7.25 -18.50
CA GLN A 378 3.06 8.36 -17.61
C GLN A 378 4.45 8.15 -17.00
N ALA A 379 5.23 9.21 -16.93
CA ALA A 379 6.58 9.17 -16.40
C ALA A 379 6.56 9.25 -14.87
N ASP A 380 6.08 8.17 -14.26
CA ASP A 380 6.16 7.91 -12.83
C ASP A 380 7.39 7.06 -12.58
N ILE A 381 8.44 7.65 -11.99
CA ILE A 381 9.77 7.06 -11.93
C ILE A 381 10.37 7.33 -10.55
N VAL A 382 11.04 6.33 -9.99
CA VAL A 382 11.86 6.51 -8.79
C VAL A 382 13.30 6.10 -9.06
N ILE A 383 14.26 6.91 -8.61
CA ILE A 383 15.69 6.65 -8.71
C ILE A 383 16.21 6.35 -7.31
N VAL A 384 16.79 5.17 -7.13
CA VAL A 384 17.30 4.70 -5.85
C VAL A 384 18.80 4.38 -5.95
N ARG A 385 19.54 4.71 -4.90
CA ARG A 385 20.97 4.45 -4.79
C ARG A 385 21.25 3.36 -3.76
N PRO A 386 21.97 2.29 -4.13
CA PRO A 386 22.48 1.30 -3.19
C PRO A 386 23.74 1.78 -2.45
N HIS A 387 24.10 1.07 -1.41
CA HIS A 387 25.36 1.25 -0.66
C HIS A 387 25.55 2.67 -0.10
N THR A 388 24.43 3.29 0.31
CA THR A 388 24.41 4.62 0.91
C THR A 388 23.79 4.52 2.29
N ALA A 389 24.62 4.22 3.30
CA ALA A 389 24.15 4.06 4.66
C ALA A 389 23.60 5.36 5.26
N TRP A 390 22.44 5.28 5.85
CA TRP A 390 21.82 6.38 6.58
C TRP A 390 20.83 5.87 7.64
N THR A 391 20.67 6.61 8.72
CA THR A 391 19.80 6.24 9.84
C THR A 391 18.53 7.05 9.81
N VAL A 392 17.38 6.41 10.03
CA VAL A 392 16.08 7.09 10.14
C VAL A 392 16.08 7.95 11.41
N GLN A 393 16.16 9.25 11.23
CA GLN A 393 16.07 10.25 12.29
C GLN A 393 14.67 10.86 12.31
N LYS A 394 14.25 11.36 13.45
CA LYS A 394 12.92 11.95 13.64
C LYS A 394 12.66 13.12 12.68
N GLU A 395 13.67 13.89 12.38
CA GLU A 395 13.61 15.11 11.56
C GLU A 395 13.26 14.84 10.09
N ILE A 396 13.55 13.62 9.60
CA ILE A 396 13.24 13.26 8.21
C ILE A 396 11.85 12.62 8.04
N ILE A 397 11.15 12.33 9.13
CA ILE A 397 9.81 11.71 9.09
C ILE A 397 8.81 12.76 8.61
N GLN A 398 8.20 12.52 7.44
CA GLN A 398 7.27 13.44 6.79
C GLN A 398 5.82 13.25 7.26
N SER A 399 5.47 12.05 7.75
CA SER A 399 4.12 11.81 8.27
C SER A 399 3.79 12.78 9.41
N LYS A 400 2.61 13.36 9.37
CA LYS A 400 2.11 14.33 10.35
C LYS A 400 2.14 13.80 11.79
N CYS A 401 1.98 12.50 11.99
CA CYS A 401 2.05 11.90 13.33
C CYS A 401 3.44 12.01 13.99
N GLY A 402 4.50 12.33 13.24
CA GLY A 402 5.84 12.69 13.71
C GLY A 402 6.63 11.56 14.35
N TRP A 403 6.33 10.31 14.02
CA TRP A 403 7.06 9.11 14.43
C TRP A 403 6.99 8.01 13.38
N SER A 404 7.87 7.03 13.46
CA SER A 404 7.86 5.81 12.64
C SER A 404 8.36 4.63 13.46
N PRO A 405 7.86 3.40 13.23
CA PRO A 405 8.45 2.20 13.83
C PRO A 405 9.88 1.93 13.33
N MET A 406 10.28 2.59 12.23
CA MET A 406 11.62 2.50 11.65
C MET A 406 12.61 3.53 12.22
N GLU A 407 12.19 4.40 13.15
CA GLU A 407 13.11 5.37 13.79
C GLU A 407 14.29 4.65 14.44
N GLY A 408 15.53 5.12 14.13
CA GLY A 408 16.78 4.52 14.56
C GLY A 408 17.29 3.38 13.68
N HIS A 409 16.51 2.91 12.69
CA HIS A 409 16.97 1.89 11.74
C HIS A 409 17.96 2.47 10.72
N GLU A 410 18.99 1.69 10.36
CA GLU A 410 19.97 2.04 9.34
C GLU A 410 19.66 1.33 8.04
N TYR A 411 19.36 2.07 6.99
CA TYR A 411 19.17 1.58 5.64
C TYR A 411 20.45 1.71 4.81
N GLN A 412 20.64 0.80 3.84
CA GLN A 412 21.73 0.84 2.86
C GLN A 412 21.29 1.38 1.49
N TRP A 413 19.99 1.61 1.31
CA TRP A 413 19.38 2.16 0.10
C TRP A 413 18.76 3.51 0.38
N GLN A 414 18.89 4.42 -0.56
CA GLN A 414 18.30 5.75 -0.47
C GLN A 414 17.47 6.07 -1.72
N VAL A 415 16.26 6.60 -1.52
CA VAL A 415 15.51 7.26 -2.61
C VAL A 415 16.20 8.59 -2.88
N GLU A 416 16.79 8.73 -4.08
CA GLU A 416 17.42 9.99 -4.49
C GLU A 416 16.44 10.93 -5.15
N GLN A 417 15.57 10.40 -6.01
CA GLN A 417 14.64 11.21 -6.78
C GLN A 417 13.31 10.48 -6.98
N THR A 418 12.24 11.24 -6.94
CA THR A 418 10.89 10.79 -7.31
C THR A 418 10.34 11.72 -8.37
N ILE A 419 9.94 11.16 -9.49
CA ILE A 419 9.35 11.85 -10.64
C ILE A 419 7.92 11.35 -10.76
N CYS A 420 6.96 12.27 -10.76
CA CYS A 420 5.53 12.00 -10.87
C CYS A 420 4.97 12.77 -12.05
N ASN A 421 4.35 12.07 -13.02
CA ASN A 421 3.88 12.67 -14.29
C ASN A 421 4.97 13.52 -14.98
N GLY A 422 6.21 13.03 -15.02
CA GLY A 422 7.34 13.74 -15.63
C GLY A 422 7.91 14.90 -14.81
N HIS A 423 7.32 15.26 -13.67
CA HIS A 423 7.81 16.30 -12.77
C HIS A 423 8.71 15.72 -11.68
N LEU A 424 9.89 16.30 -11.51
CA LEU A 424 10.81 15.95 -10.43
C LEU A 424 10.30 16.57 -9.12
N ILE A 425 9.53 15.79 -8.35
CA ILE A 425 8.84 16.25 -7.13
C ILE A 425 9.69 16.13 -5.87
N TYR A 426 10.62 15.18 -5.84
CA TYR A 426 11.59 15.00 -4.76
C TYR A 426 12.99 14.80 -5.33
N ASN A 427 13.97 15.50 -4.80
CA ASN A 427 15.36 15.45 -5.22
C ASN A 427 16.30 15.57 -4.03
N LYS A 428 16.82 14.46 -3.52
CA LYS A 428 17.87 14.41 -2.48
C LYS A 428 17.59 15.30 -1.25
N GLY A 429 16.36 15.28 -0.75
CA GLY A 429 15.93 16.08 0.40
C GLY A 429 15.18 17.36 0.04
N GLU A 430 15.31 17.84 -1.18
CA GLU A 430 14.52 18.95 -1.70
C GLU A 430 13.16 18.46 -2.24
N PHE A 431 12.10 19.19 -1.97
CA PHE A 431 10.73 18.81 -2.33
C PHE A 431 9.99 19.96 -3.01
N ASP A 432 9.28 19.67 -4.11
CA ASP A 432 8.44 20.64 -4.79
C ASP A 432 7.06 20.75 -4.11
N GLU A 433 6.93 21.70 -3.20
CA GLU A 433 5.68 21.97 -2.47
C GLU A 433 4.54 22.47 -3.37
N ALA A 434 4.84 22.99 -4.56
CA ALA A 434 3.83 23.53 -5.47
C ALA A 434 3.17 22.48 -6.33
N TYR A 435 3.85 21.34 -6.57
CA TYR A 435 3.33 20.28 -7.40
C TYR A 435 2.10 19.61 -6.78
N ARG A 436 1.16 19.23 -7.64
CA ARG A 436 0.00 18.40 -7.26
C ARG A 436 -0.12 17.23 -8.24
N GLY A 437 -0.35 16.05 -7.66
CA GLY A 437 -0.60 14.82 -8.41
C GLY A 437 -1.98 14.81 -9.08
N GLU A 438 -2.23 13.77 -9.86
CA GLU A 438 -3.43 13.62 -10.66
C GLU A 438 -4.34 12.52 -10.13
N GLU A 439 -5.61 12.64 -10.43
CA GLU A 439 -6.58 11.57 -10.26
C GLU A 439 -6.22 10.40 -11.18
N LEU A 440 -6.14 9.20 -10.61
CA LEU A 440 -5.87 7.97 -11.37
C LEU A 440 -7.09 7.54 -12.18
N THR A 441 -6.83 6.95 -13.33
CA THR A 441 -7.88 6.35 -14.16
C THR A 441 -7.66 4.86 -14.32
N PHE A 442 -8.77 4.12 -14.43
CA PHE A 442 -8.79 2.66 -14.42
C PHE A 442 -9.58 2.11 -15.59
N ARG A 443 -9.31 0.87 -16.02
CA ARG A 443 -10.14 0.12 -16.96
C ARG A 443 -10.46 0.89 -18.25
N LYS A 444 -9.55 1.74 -18.73
CA LYS A 444 -9.66 2.31 -20.06
C LYS A 444 -9.31 1.23 -21.09
N SER A 445 -10.16 1.10 -22.08
CA SER A 445 -10.01 0.16 -23.23
C SER A 445 -8.89 0.56 -24.17
#